data_cf1eaf326498aa2b74b856a360db7ae4
#
_entry.id   cf1eaf326498aa2b74b856a360db7ae4
#
_cell.length_a   1.000
_cell.length_b   1.000
_cell.length_c   1.000
_cell.angle_alpha   90.00
_cell.angle_beta   90.00
_cell.angle_gamma   90.00
#
_symmetry.space_group_name_H-M   'P 1'
#
loop_
_entity.id
_entity.type
_entity.pdbx_description
1 polymer ?
#
loop_
_entity_poly.entity_id
_entity_poly.type
_entity_poly.pdbx_seq_one_letter_code
_entity_poly.pdbx_strand_id
1 'polypeptide(L)'
;RESGAVKILSIGVILFKKIIGAMLDEDFGDITDLENGHDFKIIKTMEGQWPRYDQSQPRPKSEAAGSNAEIAGWMDSLHEIHKLVKLEDYEDTKKVAEVILPTQFTERSLEDRTSSTSNDEDDYLTKLQS
;
A
#
# COMPACT_ATOMS: atom_id res chain seq x y z
N ARG A 1 -16.82 2.44 -16.95
CA ARG A 1 -17.32 1.03 -17.09
C ARG A 1 -17.49 0.58 -18.56
N GLU A 2 -16.80 1.16 -19.52
CA GLU A 2 -17.06 0.86 -20.96
C GLU A 2 -16.58 -0.52 -21.43
N SER A 3 -15.67 -1.20 -20.73
CA SER A 3 -15.13 -2.47 -21.22
C SER A 3 -15.34 -3.67 -20.31
N GLY A 4 -15.79 -3.51 -19.07
CA GLY A 4 -15.92 -4.61 -18.10
C GLY A 4 -14.64 -5.43 -17.85
N ALA A 5 -13.50 -5.00 -18.41
CA ALA A 5 -12.23 -5.72 -18.28
C ALA A 5 -11.49 -5.34 -17.01
N VAL A 6 -10.95 -6.32 -16.30
CA VAL A 6 -10.04 -6.10 -15.17
C VAL A 6 -8.72 -5.53 -15.69
N LYS A 7 -8.28 -4.42 -15.11
CA LYS A 7 -7.04 -3.73 -15.48
C LYS A 7 -6.20 -3.45 -14.25
N ILE A 8 -4.89 -3.45 -14.42
CA ILE A 8 -3.95 -3.04 -13.40
C ILE A 8 -3.84 -1.53 -13.39
N LEU A 9 -3.98 -0.94 -12.20
CA LEU A 9 -3.81 0.49 -11.97
C LEU A 9 -2.56 0.73 -11.12
N SER A 10 -1.56 1.39 -11.69
CA SER A 10 -0.40 1.89 -10.93
C SER A 10 -0.69 3.31 -10.45
N ILE A 11 -0.62 3.53 -9.16
CA ILE A 11 -0.93 4.82 -8.52
C ILE A 11 0.23 5.33 -7.69
N GLY A 12 0.36 6.67 -7.64
CA GLY A 12 1.31 7.33 -6.75
C GLY A 12 0.80 7.41 -5.30
N VAL A 13 1.70 7.74 -4.38
CA VAL A 13 1.45 7.79 -2.94
C VAL A 13 0.29 8.73 -2.55
N ILE A 14 0.08 9.83 -3.27
CA ILE A 14 -0.99 10.79 -2.98
C ILE A 14 -2.36 10.14 -3.20
N LEU A 15 -2.55 9.50 -4.35
CA LEU A 15 -3.80 8.83 -4.68
C LEU A 15 -4.03 7.61 -3.78
N PHE A 16 -2.97 6.86 -3.48
CA PHE A 16 -3.01 5.74 -2.54
C PHE A 16 -3.51 6.19 -1.15
N LYS A 17 -2.94 7.27 -0.59
CA LYS A 17 -3.38 7.81 0.71
C LYS A 17 -4.84 8.24 0.70
N LYS A 18 -5.35 8.76 -0.41
CA LYS A 18 -6.78 9.12 -0.53
C LYS A 18 -7.69 7.90 -0.53
N ILE A 19 -7.29 6.83 -1.21
CA ILE A 19 -8.05 5.57 -1.21
C ILE A 19 -8.09 4.98 0.20
N ILE A 20 -6.93 4.87 0.87
CA ILE A 20 -6.87 4.35 2.24
C ILE A 20 -7.64 5.26 3.21
N GLY A 21 -7.53 6.59 3.06
CA GLY A 21 -8.30 7.54 3.87
C GLY A 21 -9.80 7.33 3.74
N ALA A 22 -10.29 7.08 2.53
CA ALA A 22 -11.70 6.78 2.30
C ALA A 22 -12.15 5.44 2.91
N MET A 23 -11.27 4.41 2.89
CA MET A 23 -11.56 3.11 3.52
C MET A 23 -11.59 3.17 5.05
N LEU A 24 -10.88 4.14 5.64
CA LEU A 24 -10.87 4.36 7.09
C LEU A 24 -11.97 5.32 7.56
N ASP A 25 -12.68 5.92 6.64
CA ASP A 25 -13.80 6.83 6.92
C ASP A 25 -15.06 6.02 7.21
N GLU A 26 -15.70 6.29 8.35
CA GLU A 26 -16.91 5.59 8.80
C GLU A 26 -18.09 5.74 7.83
N ASP A 27 -18.13 6.83 7.05
CA ASP A 27 -19.20 7.10 6.09
C ASP A 27 -19.11 6.21 4.84
N PHE A 28 -17.91 5.74 4.48
CA PHE A 28 -17.68 4.93 3.28
C PHE A 28 -17.39 3.46 3.60
N GLY A 29 -16.64 3.18 4.67
CA GLY A 29 -16.20 1.84 5.00
C GLY A 29 -15.32 1.21 3.92
N ASP A 30 -15.46 -0.08 3.68
CA ASP A 30 -14.68 -0.77 2.64
C ASP A 30 -15.20 -0.42 1.24
N ILE A 31 -14.60 0.61 0.63
CA ILE A 31 -14.95 1.04 -0.73
C ILE A 31 -14.62 -0.02 -1.79
N THR A 32 -13.85 -1.05 -1.48
CA THR A 32 -13.46 -2.13 -2.40
C THR A 32 -14.40 -3.34 -2.33
N ASP A 33 -15.41 -3.32 -1.45
CA ASP A 33 -16.42 -4.37 -1.37
C ASP A 33 -17.15 -4.52 -2.70
N LEU A 34 -17.35 -5.78 -3.13
CA LEU A 34 -17.95 -6.09 -4.43
C LEU A 34 -19.46 -5.85 -4.48
N GLU A 35 -20.13 -5.92 -3.33
CA GLU A 35 -21.58 -5.77 -3.21
C GLU A 35 -21.98 -4.36 -2.75
N ASN A 36 -21.26 -3.82 -1.75
CA ASN A 36 -21.60 -2.57 -1.09
C ASN A 36 -20.49 -1.51 -1.18
N GLY A 37 -19.53 -1.70 -2.06
CA GLY A 37 -18.43 -0.77 -2.25
C GLY A 37 -18.84 0.52 -2.95
N HIS A 38 -17.86 1.37 -3.17
CA HIS A 38 -18.07 2.67 -3.81
C HIS A 38 -17.16 2.84 -5.02
N ASP A 39 -17.72 3.35 -6.11
CA ASP A 39 -16.91 3.80 -7.24
C ASP A 39 -15.95 4.90 -6.79
N PHE A 40 -14.66 4.77 -7.09
CA PHE A 40 -13.69 5.81 -6.81
C PHE A 40 -13.45 6.69 -8.05
N LYS A 41 -13.78 7.98 -7.95
CA LYS A 41 -13.58 8.93 -9.04
C LYS A 41 -12.17 9.51 -8.99
N ILE A 42 -11.34 9.14 -9.98
CA ILE A 42 -10.01 9.71 -10.15
C ILE A 42 -10.11 10.96 -11.02
N ILE A 43 -9.69 12.10 -10.46
CA ILE A 43 -9.69 13.40 -11.14
C ILE A 43 -8.24 13.85 -11.29
N LYS A 44 -7.80 13.96 -12.54
CA LYS A 44 -6.49 14.52 -12.88
C LYS A 44 -6.67 15.99 -13.25
N THR A 45 -6.03 16.88 -12.53
CA THR A 45 -5.87 18.29 -12.85
C THR A 45 -4.40 18.59 -13.15
N MET A 46 -4.11 19.67 -13.84
CA MET A 46 -2.74 20.12 -14.12
C MET A 46 -2.46 21.41 -13.37
N GLU A 47 -1.36 21.43 -12.63
CA GLU A 47 -0.81 22.63 -12.01
C GLU A 47 0.55 22.90 -12.68
N GLY A 48 0.54 23.79 -13.67
CA GLY A 48 1.68 23.95 -14.57
C GLY A 48 1.94 22.66 -15.36
N GLN A 49 3.13 22.04 -15.19
CA GLN A 49 3.52 20.79 -15.84
C GLN A 49 3.23 19.54 -14.97
N TRP A 50 2.77 19.72 -13.74
CA TRP A 50 2.61 18.64 -12.79
C TRP A 50 1.15 18.16 -12.69
N PRO A 51 0.91 16.84 -12.81
CA PRO A 51 -0.42 16.29 -12.59
C PRO A 51 -0.76 16.27 -11.10
N ARG A 52 -1.97 16.69 -10.75
CA ARG A 52 -2.54 16.68 -9.41
C ARG A 52 -3.77 15.77 -9.36
N TYR A 53 -3.97 15.12 -8.25
CA TYR A 53 -5.06 14.19 -8.01
C TYR A 53 -5.85 14.51 -6.73
N ASP A 54 -5.68 15.72 -6.23
CA ASP A 54 -6.22 16.16 -4.93
C ASP A 54 -7.76 16.13 -4.86
N GLN A 55 -8.43 16.26 -6.00
CA GLN A 55 -9.89 16.23 -6.09
C GLN A 55 -10.48 14.81 -6.26
N SER A 56 -9.63 13.79 -6.27
CA SER A 56 -10.10 12.40 -6.37
C SER A 56 -10.77 11.96 -5.08
N GLN A 57 -11.92 11.29 -5.18
CA GLN A 57 -12.75 10.91 -4.03
C GLN A 57 -13.68 9.73 -4.37
N PRO A 58 -14.16 8.96 -3.37
CA PRO A 58 -15.21 7.98 -3.59
C PRO A 58 -16.53 8.66 -3.98
N ARG A 59 -17.38 7.96 -4.70
CA ARG A 59 -18.74 8.41 -4.95
C ARG A 59 -19.61 8.14 -3.71
N PRO A 60 -20.52 9.06 -3.36
CA PRO A 60 -21.36 8.89 -2.16
C PRO A 60 -22.29 7.67 -2.21
N LYS A 61 -22.68 7.25 -3.42
CA LYS A 61 -23.59 6.12 -3.60
C LYS A 61 -22.82 4.81 -3.63
N SER A 62 -23.17 3.90 -2.73
CA SER A 62 -22.75 2.51 -2.77
C SER A 62 -23.49 1.78 -3.90
N GLU A 63 -22.77 1.02 -4.68
CA GLU A 63 -23.32 0.20 -5.78
C GLU A 63 -22.52 -1.10 -5.89
N ALA A 64 -23.19 -2.19 -6.19
CA ALA A 64 -22.52 -3.42 -6.54
C ALA A 64 -21.60 -3.21 -7.76
N ALA A 65 -20.41 -3.81 -7.74
CA ALA A 65 -19.43 -3.70 -8.81
C ALA A 65 -19.98 -4.20 -10.16
N GLY A 66 -20.81 -5.24 -10.12
CA GLY A 66 -21.48 -5.84 -11.27
C GLY A 66 -22.44 -6.94 -10.85
N SER A 67 -22.98 -7.66 -11.80
CA SER A 67 -23.77 -8.88 -11.55
C SER A 67 -22.86 -10.03 -11.07
N ASN A 68 -23.43 -11.01 -10.39
CA ASN A 68 -22.66 -12.16 -9.89
C ASN A 68 -21.89 -12.89 -11.01
N ALA A 69 -22.46 -12.96 -12.23
CA ALA A 69 -21.79 -13.57 -13.37
C ALA A 69 -20.60 -12.74 -13.87
N GLU A 70 -20.71 -11.41 -13.86
CA GLU A 70 -19.60 -10.50 -14.22
C GLU A 70 -18.50 -10.57 -13.16
N ILE A 71 -18.85 -10.56 -11.88
CA ILE A 71 -17.88 -10.65 -10.77
C ILE A 71 -17.11 -11.99 -10.86
N ALA A 72 -17.80 -13.11 -11.10
CA ALA A 72 -17.14 -14.40 -11.28
C ALA A 72 -16.16 -14.38 -12.45
N GLY A 73 -16.54 -13.81 -13.60
CA GLY A 73 -15.66 -13.66 -14.77
C GLY A 73 -14.45 -12.76 -14.49
N TRP A 74 -14.60 -11.72 -13.68
CA TRP A 74 -13.47 -10.87 -13.27
C TRP A 74 -12.52 -11.58 -12.32
N MET A 75 -13.04 -12.36 -11.38
CA MET A 75 -12.21 -13.15 -10.46
C MET A 75 -11.35 -14.19 -11.21
N ASP A 76 -11.89 -14.80 -12.27
CA ASP A 76 -11.14 -15.72 -13.12
C ASP A 76 -10.08 -15.02 -14.00
N SER A 77 -10.26 -13.73 -14.27
CA SER A 77 -9.38 -12.92 -15.12
C SER A 77 -8.41 -12.01 -14.34
N LEU A 78 -8.24 -12.23 -13.04
CA LEU A 78 -7.33 -11.46 -12.22
C LEU A 78 -5.88 -11.60 -12.69
N HIS A 79 -5.16 -10.47 -12.67
CA HIS A 79 -3.75 -10.45 -13.01
C HIS A 79 -2.88 -10.87 -11.81
N GLU A 80 -1.87 -11.68 -12.05
CA GLU A 80 -0.88 -12.06 -11.04
C GLU A 80 0.10 -10.90 -10.77
N ILE A 81 -0.25 -10.02 -9.84
CA ILE A 81 0.48 -8.78 -9.54
C ILE A 81 1.93 -9.05 -9.16
N HIS A 82 2.20 -10.15 -8.44
CA HIS A 82 3.56 -10.52 -8.03
C HIS A 82 4.50 -10.81 -9.21
N LYS A 83 3.97 -11.20 -10.38
CA LYS A 83 4.78 -11.38 -11.60
C LYS A 83 5.16 -10.07 -12.30
N LEU A 84 4.50 -8.97 -11.95
CA LEU A 84 4.78 -7.65 -12.51
C LEU A 84 5.95 -6.96 -11.82
N VAL A 85 6.21 -7.33 -10.57
CA VAL A 85 7.32 -6.80 -9.79
C VAL A 85 8.46 -7.82 -9.86
N LYS A 86 9.53 -7.49 -10.60
CA LYS A 86 10.75 -8.26 -10.52
C LYS A 86 11.39 -7.97 -9.15
N LEU A 87 11.28 -8.92 -8.24
CA LEU A 87 12.05 -8.87 -7.01
C LEU A 87 13.50 -9.17 -7.38
N GLU A 88 14.38 -8.22 -7.11
CA GLU A 88 15.82 -8.45 -7.19
C GLU A 88 16.21 -9.51 -6.16
N ASP A 89 17.12 -10.40 -6.53
CA ASP A 89 17.64 -11.40 -5.59
C ASP A 89 18.37 -10.71 -4.43
N TYR A 90 18.33 -11.34 -3.25
CA TYR A 90 18.99 -10.81 -2.05
C TYR A 90 20.48 -10.50 -2.29
N GLU A 91 21.18 -11.40 -2.99
CA GLU A 91 22.61 -11.22 -3.28
C GLU A 91 22.89 -10.02 -4.20
N ASP A 92 22.00 -9.74 -5.16
CA ASP A 92 22.13 -8.58 -6.05
C ASP A 92 21.81 -7.27 -5.30
N THR A 93 20.79 -7.26 -4.47
CA THR A 93 20.45 -6.13 -3.59
C THR A 93 21.58 -5.84 -2.60
N LYS A 94 22.19 -6.88 -2.03
CA LYS A 94 23.34 -6.77 -1.11
C LYS A 94 24.54 -6.14 -1.80
N LYS A 95 24.89 -6.58 -3.00
CA LYS A 95 25.99 -5.97 -3.80
C LYS A 95 25.79 -4.48 -4.04
N VAL A 96 24.54 -4.09 -4.39
CA VAL A 96 24.20 -2.68 -4.58
C VAL A 96 24.31 -1.90 -3.26
N ALA A 97 23.83 -2.46 -2.16
CA ALA A 97 23.93 -1.85 -0.84
C ALA A 97 25.41 -1.69 -0.40
N GLU A 98 26.27 -2.66 -0.64
CA GLU A 98 27.70 -2.62 -0.32
C GLU A 98 28.44 -1.49 -1.09
N VAL A 99 27.98 -1.18 -2.30
CA VAL A 99 28.55 -0.08 -3.12
C VAL A 99 28.10 1.30 -2.63
N ILE A 100 26.83 1.41 -2.18
CA ILE A 100 26.22 2.68 -1.79
C ILE A 100 26.50 3.02 -0.32
N LEU A 101 26.53 2.02 0.56
CA LEU A 101 26.78 2.21 1.99
C LEU A 101 28.27 2.06 2.29
N PRO A 102 28.91 3.07 2.93
CA PRO A 102 30.29 2.92 3.38
C PRO A 102 30.39 1.74 4.35
N THR A 103 31.41 0.91 4.16
CA THR A 103 31.67 -0.38 4.84
C THR A 103 31.65 -0.31 6.40
N GLN A 104 31.60 0.88 6.97
CA GLN A 104 31.56 1.07 8.42
C GLN A 104 30.17 0.95 9.05
N PHE A 105 29.11 0.81 8.23
CA PHE A 105 27.72 0.75 8.72
C PHE A 105 27.22 -0.66 8.99
N THR A 106 27.89 -1.70 8.48
CA THR A 106 27.33 -3.05 8.41
C THR A 106 27.55 -3.91 9.66
N GLU A 107 28.57 -3.65 10.47
CA GLU A 107 28.83 -4.52 11.65
C GLU A 107 28.43 -3.87 12.99
N ARG A 108 28.61 -2.55 13.14
CA ARG A 108 28.32 -1.87 14.40
C ARG A 108 26.83 -1.66 14.72
N SER A 109 25.96 -1.61 13.71
CA SER A 109 24.54 -1.29 13.95
C SER A 109 23.69 -2.48 14.38
N LEU A 110 24.16 -3.70 14.19
CA LEU A 110 23.44 -4.92 14.63
C LEU A 110 23.79 -5.31 16.06
N GLU A 111 25.05 -5.14 16.48
CA GLU A 111 25.44 -5.45 17.85
C GLU A 111 24.92 -4.42 18.87
N ASP A 112 24.84 -3.14 18.48
CA ASP A 112 24.31 -2.07 19.34
C ASP A 112 22.78 -2.17 19.55
N ARG A 113 22.04 -2.73 18.57
CA ARG A 113 20.59 -2.96 18.73
C ARG A 113 20.23 -4.13 19.62
N THR A 114 21.08 -5.15 19.66
CA THR A 114 20.85 -6.31 20.54
C THR A 114 21.25 -6.04 21.99
N SER A 115 22.18 -5.11 22.24
CA SER A 115 22.59 -4.73 23.59
C SER A 115 21.68 -3.68 24.25
N SER A 116 20.96 -2.85 23.48
CA SER A 116 20.06 -1.85 24.03
C SER A 116 18.65 -2.40 24.38
N THR A 117 18.22 -3.50 23.72
CA THR A 117 16.88 -4.07 23.96
C THR A 117 16.80 -4.88 25.26
N SER A 118 17.93 -5.41 25.76
CA SER A 118 17.96 -6.20 27.00
C SER A 118 17.93 -5.37 28.27
N ASN A 119 18.32 -4.09 28.23
CA ASN A 119 18.36 -3.25 29.43
C ASN A 119 17.03 -2.49 29.67
N ASP A 120 16.23 -2.27 28.64
CA ASP A 120 14.97 -1.54 28.79
C ASP A 120 13.80 -2.43 29.28
N GLU A 121 13.79 -3.71 28.93
CA GLU A 121 12.73 -4.63 29.39
C GLU A 121 12.82 -4.93 30.90
N ASP A 122 14.01 -5.03 31.46
CA ASP A 122 14.19 -5.28 32.89
C ASP A 122 13.82 -4.07 33.77
N ASP A 123 13.98 -2.84 33.28
CA ASP A 123 13.62 -1.62 34.00
C ASP A 123 12.10 -1.38 34.04
N TYR A 124 11.37 -1.78 33.01
CA TYR A 124 9.90 -1.72 32.99
C TYR A 124 9.25 -2.73 33.94
N LEU A 125 9.80 -3.94 34.03
CA LEU A 125 9.27 -4.97 34.93
C LEU A 125 9.49 -4.64 36.42
N THR A 126 10.58 -3.98 36.74
CA THR A 126 10.89 -3.56 38.13
C THR A 126 10.01 -2.42 38.60
N LYS A 127 9.55 -1.53 37.71
CA LYS A 127 8.63 -0.42 38.04
C LYS A 127 7.18 -0.83 38.22
N LEU A 128 6.79 -2.00 37.69
CA LEU A 128 5.41 -2.51 37.84
C LEU A 128 5.22 -3.32 39.12
N GLN A 129 6.29 -3.67 39.85
CA GLN A 129 6.22 -4.46 41.11
C GLN A 129 6.45 -3.63 42.39
N SER A 130 6.61 -2.33 42.24
CA SER A 130 6.68 -1.39 43.34
C SER A 130 5.47 -0.44 43.32
#